data_947b07d60fcf0968430b3802ed73bfc9
#
_entry.id   947b07d60fcf0968430b3802ed73bfc9
#
_cell.length_a   1.000
_cell.length_b   1.000
_cell.length_c   1.000
_cell.angle_alpha   90.00
_cell.angle_beta   90.00
_cell.angle_gamma   90.00
#
_symmetry.space_group_name_H-M   'P 1'
#
loop_
_entity.id
_entity.type
_entity.pdbx_description
1 polymer ?
#
loop_
_entity_poly.entity_id
_entity_poly.type
_entity_poly.pdbx_seq_one_letter_code
_entity_poly.pdbx_strand_id
1 'polypeptide(L)'
;NGKVYRFVQDNQIAWHAGKSCWGEHKNLNKNSIGIELVNKGHQFGYTNFKKNQLLSLIKICKILVKKYKIKKRNIIGHSDIAPLRKIDPGEKFPWKQLSKKNIGIWHSSKSSLLRKFRRIKISSKKDKIKFVKNLKKIGYCFPINNKSFFVKIVKAFQRHYRKEVINGFLDKECLIIAENLSKKL
;
A
#
# COMPACT_ATOMS: atom_id res chain seq x y z
N ASN A 1 -16.24 -14.17 -9.27
CA ASN A 1 -17.44 -14.65 -8.59
C ASN A 1 -17.44 -14.37 -7.08
N GLY A 2 -16.27 -14.13 -6.42
CA GLY A 2 -16.14 -13.87 -4.98
C GLY A 2 -16.05 -15.11 -4.11
N LYS A 3 -15.87 -16.30 -4.69
CA LYS A 3 -15.57 -17.52 -3.92
C LYS A 3 -14.24 -17.35 -3.18
N VAL A 4 -14.14 -17.92 -1.98
CA VAL A 4 -12.99 -17.84 -1.09
C VAL A 4 -12.47 -19.24 -0.84
N TYR A 5 -11.17 -19.39 -0.95
CA TYR A 5 -10.45 -20.62 -0.66
C TYR A 5 -9.38 -20.36 0.39
N ARG A 6 -9.22 -21.27 1.33
CA ARG A 6 -8.10 -21.24 2.27
C ARG A 6 -7.07 -22.28 1.82
N PHE A 7 -5.85 -21.83 1.57
CA PHE A 7 -4.76 -22.71 1.17
C PHE A 7 -3.87 -23.15 2.35
N VAL A 8 -3.72 -22.25 3.33
CA VAL A 8 -2.86 -22.48 4.51
C VAL A 8 -3.62 -22.10 5.76
N GLN A 9 -3.48 -22.88 6.83
CA GLN A 9 -4.07 -22.55 8.13
C GLN A 9 -3.38 -21.32 8.73
N ASP A 10 -4.13 -20.52 9.50
CA ASP A 10 -3.64 -19.25 10.04
C ASP A 10 -2.44 -19.40 11.00
N ASN A 11 -2.23 -20.59 11.58
CA ASN A 11 -1.10 -20.92 12.48
C ASN A 11 0.10 -21.51 11.74
N GLN A 12 0.04 -21.61 10.41
CA GLN A 12 1.11 -22.14 9.57
C GLN A 12 1.75 -21.03 8.74
N ILE A 13 3.01 -21.23 8.33
CA ILE A 13 3.74 -20.27 7.50
C ILE A 13 3.31 -20.43 6.04
N ALA A 14 2.84 -19.34 5.44
CA ALA A 14 2.56 -19.26 4.00
C ALA A 14 3.63 -18.44 3.27
N TRP A 15 4.09 -18.92 2.13
CA TRP A 15 5.13 -18.26 1.31
C TRP A 15 4.52 -17.21 0.34
N HIS A 16 3.89 -16.18 0.87
CA HIS A 16 3.13 -15.17 0.12
C HIS A 16 3.82 -13.81 -0.02
N ALA A 17 4.73 -13.46 0.91
CA ALA A 17 5.33 -12.13 0.98
C ALA A 17 6.77 -12.08 0.43
N GLY A 18 7.51 -13.20 0.48
CA GLY A 18 8.92 -13.27 0.11
C GLY A 18 9.79 -12.32 0.94
N LYS A 19 10.91 -11.83 0.37
CA LYS A 19 11.75 -10.81 1.02
C LYS A 19 10.95 -9.52 1.15
N SER A 20 10.57 -9.18 2.37
CA SER A 20 9.59 -8.12 2.67
C SER A 20 9.80 -7.53 4.06
N CYS A 21 9.31 -6.32 4.25
CA CYS A 21 9.28 -5.67 5.56
C CYS A 21 8.18 -4.60 5.64
N TRP A 22 7.68 -4.34 6.87
CA TRP A 22 6.75 -3.27 7.18
C TRP A 22 6.90 -2.82 8.63
N GLY A 23 7.23 -1.56 8.86
CA GLY A 23 7.60 -1.05 10.19
C GLY A 23 8.80 -1.82 10.73
N GLU A 24 8.64 -2.44 11.88
CA GLU A 24 9.66 -3.28 12.54
C GLU A 24 9.59 -4.75 12.10
N HIS A 25 8.52 -5.14 11.40
CA HIS A 25 8.31 -6.52 10.99
C HIS A 25 9.11 -6.85 9.73
N LYS A 26 9.94 -7.90 9.82
CA LYS A 26 10.70 -8.49 8.70
C LYS A 26 10.20 -9.91 8.44
N ASN A 27 10.45 -10.42 7.21
CA ASN A 27 10.08 -11.78 6.84
C ASN A 27 8.58 -12.07 7.05
N LEU A 28 7.74 -11.26 6.40
CA LEU A 28 6.29 -11.24 6.63
C LEU A 28 5.58 -12.57 6.34
N ASN A 29 6.20 -13.54 5.69
CA ASN A 29 5.68 -14.90 5.60
C ASN A 29 5.35 -15.54 6.96
N LYS A 30 6.11 -15.17 8.02
CA LYS A 30 5.99 -15.76 9.36
C LYS A 30 4.98 -15.04 10.27
N ASN A 31 4.65 -13.79 9.98
CA ASN A 31 3.89 -12.94 10.89
C ASN A 31 2.81 -12.09 10.19
N SER A 32 2.36 -12.54 9.01
CA SER A 32 1.23 -11.94 8.32
C SER A 32 0.38 -12.98 7.58
N ILE A 33 -0.81 -12.57 7.19
CA ILE A 33 -1.74 -13.36 6.38
C ILE A 33 -1.80 -12.74 4.99
N GLY A 34 -1.53 -13.54 3.95
CA GLY A 34 -1.66 -13.14 2.56
C GLY A 34 -3.06 -13.40 2.03
N ILE A 35 -3.61 -12.45 1.28
CA ILE A 35 -4.88 -12.61 0.55
C ILE A 35 -4.62 -12.33 -0.93
N GLU A 36 -4.76 -13.35 -1.76
CA GLU A 36 -4.64 -13.25 -3.21
C GLU A 36 -6.00 -12.98 -3.85
N LEU A 37 -6.06 -12.01 -4.74
CA LEU A 37 -7.26 -11.68 -5.52
C LEU A 37 -7.03 -11.99 -6.99
N VAL A 38 -7.86 -12.84 -7.56
CA VAL A 38 -7.77 -13.19 -8.98
C VAL A 38 -7.89 -11.94 -9.86
N ASN A 39 -6.83 -11.64 -10.60
CA ASN A 39 -6.76 -10.58 -11.59
C ASN A 39 -5.69 -10.96 -12.63
N LYS A 40 -5.86 -10.57 -13.89
CA LYS A 40 -4.88 -10.87 -14.95
C LYS A 40 -3.52 -10.18 -14.72
N GLY A 41 -3.50 -9.10 -13.93
CA GLY A 41 -2.30 -8.31 -13.68
C GLY A 41 -1.87 -7.45 -14.88
N HIS A 42 -0.87 -6.60 -14.68
CA HIS A 42 -0.44 -5.62 -15.68
C HIS A 42 0.05 -6.26 -16.98
N GLN A 43 0.61 -7.46 -16.89
CA GLN A 43 1.20 -8.18 -18.01
C GLN A 43 0.14 -8.77 -18.97
N PHE A 44 -1.04 -9.14 -18.44
CA PHE A 44 -2.05 -9.88 -19.17
C PHE A 44 -3.42 -9.18 -19.22
N GLY A 45 -3.43 -7.86 -19.16
CA GLY A 45 -4.67 -7.07 -19.21
C GLY A 45 -5.27 -6.80 -17.83
N TYR A 46 -4.57 -6.01 -17.03
CA TYR A 46 -4.98 -5.59 -15.68
C TYR A 46 -6.36 -4.91 -15.70
N THR A 47 -7.30 -5.45 -14.95
CA THR A 47 -8.68 -5.00 -14.87
C THR A 47 -9.06 -4.47 -13.50
N ASN A 48 -10.22 -3.84 -13.39
CA ASN A 48 -10.80 -3.51 -12.09
C ASN A 48 -11.20 -4.79 -11.34
N PHE A 49 -11.14 -4.74 -10.01
CA PHE A 49 -11.60 -5.84 -9.16
C PHE A 49 -13.13 -5.90 -9.15
N LYS A 50 -13.69 -7.10 -9.29
CA LYS A 50 -15.13 -7.31 -9.35
C LYS A 50 -15.79 -7.03 -7.99
N LYS A 51 -17.02 -6.50 -8.00
CA LYS A 51 -17.78 -6.17 -6.78
C LYS A 51 -17.81 -7.32 -5.76
N ASN A 52 -18.10 -8.54 -6.24
CA ASN A 52 -18.18 -9.71 -5.36
C ASN A 52 -16.83 -10.08 -4.73
N GLN A 53 -15.71 -9.91 -5.45
CA GLN A 53 -14.37 -10.10 -4.86
C GLN A 53 -14.13 -9.10 -3.71
N LEU A 54 -14.49 -7.83 -3.92
CA LEU A 54 -14.33 -6.80 -2.90
C LEU A 54 -15.24 -7.01 -1.69
N LEU A 55 -16.47 -7.48 -1.89
CA LEU A 55 -17.38 -7.84 -0.79
C LEU A 55 -16.82 -8.99 0.05
N SER A 56 -16.31 -10.06 -0.59
CA SER A 56 -15.66 -11.17 0.10
C SER A 56 -14.40 -10.73 0.83
N LEU A 57 -13.56 -9.89 0.18
CA LEU A 57 -12.38 -9.32 0.82
C LEU A 57 -12.73 -8.53 2.08
N ILE A 58 -13.74 -7.66 2.02
CA ILE A 58 -14.20 -6.86 3.17
C ILE A 58 -14.64 -7.77 4.31
N LYS A 59 -15.43 -8.82 4.01
CA LYS A 59 -15.89 -9.81 5.02
C LYS A 59 -14.71 -10.49 5.71
N ILE A 60 -13.77 -11.02 4.93
CA ILE A 60 -12.58 -11.71 5.45
C ILE A 60 -11.71 -10.75 6.28
N CYS A 61 -11.39 -9.57 5.75
CA CYS A 61 -10.57 -8.60 6.47
C CYS A 61 -11.20 -8.23 7.82
N LYS A 62 -12.53 -8.05 7.90
CA LYS A 62 -13.20 -7.76 9.18
C LYS A 62 -13.07 -8.90 10.19
N ILE A 63 -13.19 -10.15 9.73
CA ILE A 63 -13.01 -11.34 10.57
C ILE A 63 -11.58 -11.40 11.10
N LEU A 64 -10.59 -11.27 10.22
CA LEU A 64 -9.17 -11.34 10.58
C LEU A 64 -8.74 -10.19 11.49
N VAL A 65 -9.19 -8.96 11.20
CA VAL A 65 -8.94 -7.77 12.03
C VAL A 65 -9.46 -7.97 13.44
N LYS A 66 -10.68 -8.51 13.60
CA LYS A 66 -11.27 -8.81 14.93
C LYS A 66 -10.50 -9.92 15.63
N LYS A 67 -10.24 -11.03 14.93
CA LYS A 67 -9.58 -12.22 15.50
C LYS A 67 -8.15 -11.94 15.97
N TYR A 68 -7.36 -11.20 15.16
CA TYR A 68 -5.93 -10.98 15.41
C TYR A 68 -5.59 -9.56 15.86
N LYS A 69 -6.61 -8.71 16.13
CA LYS A 69 -6.45 -7.31 16.57
C LYS A 69 -5.52 -6.51 15.63
N ILE A 70 -5.63 -6.75 14.31
CA ILE A 70 -4.76 -6.14 13.30
C ILE A 70 -5.01 -4.63 13.24
N LYS A 71 -3.95 -3.85 13.42
CA LYS A 71 -4.02 -2.39 13.26
C LYS A 71 -4.30 -2.03 11.80
N LYS A 72 -5.15 -1.03 11.54
CA LYS A 72 -5.52 -0.60 10.17
C LYS A 72 -4.30 -0.31 9.28
N ARG A 73 -3.24 0.29 9.84
CA ARG A 73 -1.99 0.59 9.13
C ARG A 73 -1.21 -0.64 8.66
N ASN A 74 -1.55 -1.82 9.19
CA ASN A 74 -0.92 -3.09 8.83
C ASN A 74 -1.71 -3.88 7.78
N ILE A 75 -2.75 -3.27 7.18
CA ILE A 75 -3.47 -3.82 6.03
C ILE A 75 -2.98 -3.08 4.79
N ILE A 76 -2.15 -3.73 4.01
CA ILE A 76 -1.28 -3.12 2.99
C ILE A 76 -1.17 -4.01 1.75
N GLY A 77 -0.63 -3.46 0.67
CA GLY A 77 -0.39 -4.19 -0.56
C GLY A 77 1.00 -4.81 -0.62
N HIS A 78 1.19 -5.77 -1.50
CA HIS A 78 2.48 -6.42 -1.72
C HIS A 78 3.55 -5.41 -2.18
N SER A 79 3.16 -4.44 -3.01
CA SER A 79 4.06 -3.34 -3.44
C SER A 79 4.50 -2.44 -2.29
N ASP A 80 3.75 -2.34 -1.19
CA ASP A 80 4.14 -1.53 -0.03
C ASP A 80 5.27 -2.22 0.77
N ILE A 81 5.18 -3.54 0.91
CA ILE A 81 6.14 -4.35 1.68
C ILE A 81 7.35 -4.83 0.86
N ALA A 82 7.27 -4.76 -0.46
CA ALA A 82 8.32 -5.19 -1.38
C ALA A 82 8.42 -4.28 -2.62
N PRO A 83 8.56 -2.94 -2.44
CA PRO A 83 8.44 -1.95 -3.53
C PRO A 83 9.47 -2.09 -4.64
N LEU A 84 10.58 -2.78 -4.37
CA LEU A 84 11.66 -2.96 -5.35
C LEU A 84 11.35 -4.05 -6.38
N ARG A 85 10.43 -4.99 -6.09
CA ARG A 85 10.16 -6.18 -6.91
C ARG A 85 8.68 -6.42 -7.21
N LYS A 86 7.75 -5.77 -6.49
CA LYS A 86 6.31 -6.01 -6.61
C LYS A 86 5.55 -4.74 -6.97
N ILE A 87 4.47 -4.93 -7.73
CA ILE A 87 3.57 -3.85 -8.15
C ILE A 87 2.11 -4.10 -7.77
N ASP A 88 1.77 -5.32 -7.40
CA ASP A 88 0.42 -5.72 -6.95
C ASP A 88 0.08 -5.14 -5.56
N PRO A 89 -1.20 -4.90 -5.27
CA PRO A 89 -2.38 -5.13 -6.09
C PRO A 89 -2.60 -4.12 -7.23
N GLY A 90 -1.73 -3.12 -7.37
CA GLY A 90 -1.78 -2.12 -8.43
C GLY A 90 -2.73 -0.96 -8.15
N GLU A 91 -2.78 -0.01 -9.10
CA GLU A 91 -3.50 1.27 -8.97
C GLU A 91 -5.02 1.15 -9.07
N LYS A 92 -5.54 0.05 -9.64
CA LYS A 92 -6.99 -0.18 -9.71
C LYS A 92 -7.57 -0.75 -8.42
N PHE A 93 -6.71 -1.13 -7.46
CA PHE A 93 -7.17 -1.61 -6.16
C PHE A 93 -7.78 -0.45 -5.35
N PRO A 94 -9.00 -0.61 -4.79
CA PRO A 94 -9.79 0.49 -4.28
C PRO A 94 -9.47 0.87 -2.82
N TRP A 95 -8.22 1.16 -2.49
CA TRP A 95 -7.75 1.48 -1.12
C TRP A 95 -8.60 2.53 -0.42
N LYS A 96 -8.94 3.64 -1.11
CA LYS A 96 -9.80 4.70 -0.56
C LYS A 96 -11.19 4.20 -0.14
N GLN A 97 -11.77 3.27 -0.92
CA GLN A 97 -13.09 2.71 -0.60
C GLN A 97 -13.01 1.74 0.58
N LEU A 98 -11.96 0.92 0.62
CA LEU A 98 -11.71 -0.03 1.71
C LEU A 98 -11.43 0.67 3.04
N SER A 99 -10.69 1.77 3.03
CA SER A 99 -10.43 2.56 4.25
C SER A 99 -11.70 3.13 4.89
N LYS A 100 -12.73 3.47 4.09
CA LYS A 100 -14.07 3.84 4.59
C LYS A 100 -14.77 2.69 5.31
N LYS A 101 -14.34 1.45 5.09
CA LYS A 101 -14.82 0.23 5.78
C LYS A 101 -13.86 -0.22 6.88
N ASN A 102 -12.94 0.66 7.30
CA ASN A 102 -11.90 0.40 8.31
C ASN A 102 -10.85 -0.65 7.88
N ILE A 103 -10.64 -0.82 6.58
CA ILE A 103 -9.62 -1.71 5.99
C ILE A 103 -8.53 -0.85 5.35
N GLY A 104 -7.34 -0.88 5.94
CA GLY A 104 -6.25 0.03 5.57
C GLY A 104 -6.45 1.45 6.11
N ILE A 105 -5.52 2.33 5.77
CA ILE A 105 -5.56 3.76 6.12
C ILE A 105 -5.64 4.62 4.85
N TRP A 106 -6.21 5.83 4.99
CA TRP A 106 -6.26 6.81 3.92
C TRP A 106 -6.10 8.22 4.47
N HIS A 107 -5.54 9.12 3.65
CA HIS A 107 -5.40 10.54 4.01
C HIS A 107 -6.75 11.26 4.01
N SER A 108 -6.84 12.35 4.80
CA SER A 108 -8.04 13.23 4.87
C SER A 108 -7.92 14.49 3.99
N SER A 109 -6.81 14.66 3.28
CA SER A 109 -6.59 15.85 2.44
C SER A 109 -7.64 15.95 1.33
N LYS A 110 -8.17 17.16 1.12
CA LYS A 110 -9.18 17.42 0.08
C LYS A 110 -8.61 17.24 -1.33
N SER A 111 -9.29 16.50 -2.19
CA SER A 111 -8.81 16.19 -3.56
C SER A 111 -8.62 17.45 -4.42
N SER A 112 -9.42 18.51 -4.22
CA SER A 112 -9.25 19.80 -4.90
C SER A 112 -7.92 20.48 -4.56
N LEU A 113 -7.53 20.45 -3.29
CA LEU A 113 -6.24 20.96 -2.82
C LEU A 113 -5.09 20.14 -3.41
N LEU A 114 -5.17 18.81 -3.32
CA LEU A 114 -4.12 17.91 -3.80
C LEU A 114 -3.84 18.08 -5.29
N ARG A 115 -4.88 18.26 -6.12
CA ARG A 115 -4.73 18.49 -7.56
C ARG A 115 -3.88 19.72 -7.89
N LYS A 116 -3.96 20.80 -7.09
CA LYS A 116 -3.13 22.00 -7.27
C LYS A 116 -1.64 21.72 -7.08
N PHE A 117 -1.28 20.74 -6.25
CA PHE A 117 0.11 20.37 -5.95
C PHE A 117 0.63 19.17 -6.75
N ARG A 118 -0.23 18.54 -7.53
CA ARG A 118 0.13 17.44 -8.43
C ARG A 118 1.13 17.91 -9.46
N ARG A 119 2.17 17.11 -9.71
CA ARG A 119 3.27 17.39 -10.64
C ARG A 119 4.17 18.58 -10.25
N ILE A 120 3.92 19.28 -9.17
CA ILE A 120 4.87 20.29 -8.66
C ILE A 120 6.05 19.54 -8.06
N LYS A 121 7.12 19.47 -8.83
CA LYS A 121 8.32 18.69 -8.49
C LYS A 121 8.98 19.22 -7.22
N ILE A 122 9.42 18.32 -6.35
CA ILE A 122 10.24 18.62 -5.18
C ILE A 122 11.71 18.42 -5.55
N SER A 123 12.49 19.49 -5.51
CA SER A 123 13.95 19.49 -5.67
C SER A 123 14.70 19.54 -4.34
N SER A 124 14.11 20.15 -3.33
CA SER A 124 14.70 20.35 -2.00
C SER A 124 15.12 19.04 -1.32
N LYS A 125 16.38 18.97 -0.87
CA LYS A 125 16.90 17.84 -0.06
C LYS A 125 16.10 17.69 1.25
N LYS A 126 15.73 18.82 1.88
CA LYS A 126 14.94 18.88 3.13
C LYS A 126 13.57 18.19 2.94
N ASP A 127 12.86 18.47 1.85
CA ASP A 127 11.55 17.89 1.57
C ASP A 127 11.63 16.40 1.24
N LYS A 128 12.68 15.98 0.54
CA LYS A 128 12.94 14.54 0.30
C LYS A 128 13.19 13.80 1.62
N ILE A 129 13.99 14.36 2.52
CA ILE A 129 14.24 13.79 3.85
C ILE A 129 12.93 13.72 4.64
N LYS A 130 12.11 14.78 4.60
CA LYS A 130 10.81 14.84 5.27
C LYS A 130 9.86 13.76 4.75
N PHE A 131 9.78 13.58 3.44
CA PHE A 131 8.99 12.51 2.84
C PHE A 131 9.43 11.13 3.33
N VAL A 132 10.73 10.85 3.32
CA VAL A 132 11.30 9.59 3.80
C VAL A 132 10.99 9.34 5.27
N LYS A 133 11.12 10.35 6.13
CA LYS A 133 10.74 10.25 7.56
C LYS A 133 9.26 9.89 7.72
N ASN A 134 8.39 10.52 6.93
CA ASN A 134 6.96 10.20 6.94
C ASN A 134 6.68 8.78 6.46
N LEU A 135 7.33 8.32 5.39
CA LEU A 135 7.21 6.95 4.92
C LEU A 135 7.59 5.92 6.00
N LYS A 136 8.71 6.16 6.71
CA LYS A 136 9.14 5.28 7.82
C LYS A 136 8.09 5.23 8.92
N LYS A 137 7.49 6.36 9.30
CA LYS A 137 6.39 6.40 10.28
C LYS A 137 5.17 5.62 9.82
N ILE A 138 4.81 5.68 8.53
CA ILE A 138 3.70 4.93 7.95
C ILE A 138 3.97 3.42 8.03
N GLY A 139 5.21 2.98 7.83
CA GLY A 139 5.62 1.58 7.92
C GLY A 139 6.56 1.13 6.81
N TYR A 140 6.80 1.97 5.80
CA TYR A 140 7.74 1.64 4.73
C TYR A 140 9.16 1.47 5.30
N CYS A 141 9.77 0.30 5.10
CA CYS A 141 11.10 -0.03 5.61
C CYS A 141 12.03 -0.51 4.48
N PHE A 142 12.89 0.37 3.99
CA PHE A 142 13.88 0.01 2.97
C PHE A 142 15.08 0.96 3.00
N PRO A 143 16.24 0.51 2.51
CA PRO A 143 17.38 1.37 2.32
C PRO A 143 17.10 2.38 1.20
N ILE A 144 17.34 3.68 1.47
CA ILE A 144 17.16 4.77 0.49
C ILE A 144 18.54 5.31 0.11
N ASN A 145 19.45 4.42 -0.16
CA ASN A 145 20.82 4.74 -0.56
C ASN A 145 21.04 4.78 -2.07
N ASN A 146 20.01 4.46 -2.86
CA ASN A 146 20.08 4.37 -4.30
C ASN A 146 18.93 5.13 -4.96
N LYS A 147 19.21 5.95 -5.99
CA LYS A 147 18.22 6.75 -6.73
C LYS A 147 17.14 5.87 -7.39
N SER A 148 17.53 4.72 -7.95
CA SER A 148 16.60 3.77 -8.57
C SER A 148 15.62 3.21 -7.54
N PHE A 149 16.08 2.89 -6.33
CA PHE A 149 15.24 2.41 -5.24
C PHE A 149 14.23 3.47 -4.82
N PHE A 150 14.67 4.73 -4.68
CA PHE A 150 13.79 5.83 -4.34
C PHE A 150 12.63 5.98 -5.32
N VAL A 151 12.90 5.90 -6.63
CA VAL A 151 11.85 5.95 -7.68
C VAL A 151 10.83 4.82 -7.50
N LYS A 152 11.28 3.59 -7.25
CA LYS A 152 10.39 2.43 -7.05
C LYS A 152 9.51 2.59 -5.81
N ILE A 153 10.07 3.13 -4.74
CA ILE A 153 9.37 3.42 -3.50
C ILE A 153 8.28 4.48 -3.71
N VAL A 154 8.63 5.58 -4.39
CA VAL A 154 7.66 6.62 -4.73
C VAL A 154 6.55 6.03 -5.60
N LYS A 155 6.85 5.17 -6.57
CA LYS A 155 5.82 4.47 -7.37
C LYS A 155 4.92 3.59 -6.53
N ALA A 156 5.44 2.85 -5.55
CA ALA A 156 4.63 2.03 -4.65
C ALA A 156 3.67 2.90 -3.82
N PHE A 157 4.19 3.98 -3.22
CA PHE A 157 3.38 4.98 -2.52
C PHE A 157 2.29 5.60 -3.40
N GLN A 158 2.64 5.97 -4.64
CA GLN A 158 1.70 6.52 -5.61
C GLN A 158 0.59 5.51 -5.96
N ARG A 159 0.91 4.25 -6.22
CA ARG A 159 -0.10 3.20 -6.47
C ARG A 159 -1.10 3.07 -5.33
N HIS A 160 -0.64 3.14 -4.11
CA HIS A 160 -1.51 3.01 -2.95
C HIS A 160 -2.33 4.27 -2.71
N TYR A 161 -1.70 5.45 -2.62
CA TYR A 161 -2.32 6.66 -2.08
C TYR A 161 -2.65 7.75 -3.12
N ARG A 162 -2.09 7.65 -4.33
CA ARG A 162 -2.27 8.65 -5.38
C ARG A 162 -2.13 8.03 -6.78
N LYS A 163 -3.10 7.24 -7.17
CA LYS A 163 -3.11 6.43 -8.39
C LYS A 163 -3.20 7.20 -9.72
N GLU A 164 -3.55 8.48 -9.69
CA GLU A 164 -3.78 9.29 -10.89
C GLU A 164 -2.50 9.56 -11.69
N VAL A 165 -1.34 9.53 -11.05
CA VAL A 165 -0.03 9.71 -11.72
C VAL A 165 1.03 8.86 -11.03
N ILE A 166 1.43 7.75 -11.63
CA ILE A 166 2.44 6.81 -11.10
C ILE A 166 3.70 6.91 -11.96
N ASN A 167 4.50 7.92 -11.69
CA ASN A 167 5.74 8.20 -12.44
C ASN A 167 7.03 8.01 -11.63
N GLY A 168 6.93 7.86 -10.30
CA GLY A 168 8.08 7.74 -9.42
C GLY A 168 8.78 9.07 -9.08
N PHE A 169 8.26 10.20 -9.57
CA PHE A 169 8.74 11.52 -9.14
C PHE A 169 8.03 11.97 -7.89
N LEU A 170 8.80 12.42 -6.91
CA LEU A 170 8.25 13.03 -5.71
C LEU A 170 7.76 14.45 -6.05
N ASP A 171 6.46 14.67 -5.89
CA ASP A 171 5.80 15.96 -6.02
C ASP A 171 5.22 16.45 -4.69
N LYS A 172 4.80 17.70 -4.63
CA LYS A 172 4.21 18.30 -3.42
C LYS A 172 2.95 17.58 -2.96
N GLU A 173 2.16 17.00 -3.89
CA GLU A 173 0.98 16.21 -3.54
C GLU A 173 1.38 14.97 -2.72
N CYS A 174 2.39 14.20 -3.16
CA CYS A 174 2.88 13.04 -2.43
C CYS A 174 3.39 13.41 -1.03
N LEU A 175 4.10 14.52 -0.89
CA LEU A 175 4.60 14.99 0.40
C LEU A 175 3.44 15.31 1.36
N ILE A 176 2.42 16.07 0.90
CA ILE A 176 1.24 16.43 1.70
C ILE A 176 0.48 15.17 2.15
N ILE A 177 0.30 14.19 1.26
CA ILE A 177 -0.37 12.93 1.58
C ILE A 177 0.44 12.17 2.65
N ALA A 178 1.76 12.03 2.48
CA ALA A 178 2.61 11.32 3.42
C ALA A 178 2.61 11.99 4.82
N GLU A 179 2.64 13.33 4.86
CA GLU A 179 2.54 14.08 6.12
C GLU A 179 1.18 13.87 6.80
N ASN A 180 0.10 13.92 6.04
CA ASN A 180 -1.24 13.71 6.59
C ASN A 180 -1.42 12.29 7.16
N LEU A 181 -0.92 11.27 6.45
CA LEU A 181 -0.96 9.89 6.91
C LEU A 181 -0.11 9.69 8.18
N SER A 182 1.12 10.19 8.20
CA SER A 182 2.04 10.00 9.34
C SER A 182 1.61 10.72 10.62
N LYS A 183 0.75 11.75 10.53
CA LYS A 183 0.19 12.47 11.68
C LYS A 183 -0.99 11.72 12.33
N LYS A 184 -1.56 10.72 11.65
CA LYS A 184 -2.71 9.94 12.14
C LYS A 184 -2.30 8.64 12.85
N LEU A 185 -1.02 8.37 12.92
CA LEU A 185 -0.42 7.16 13.48
C LEU A 185 0.27 7.41 14.80
#